data_0678f29e5833efc696f1c275ce2fa9ce
#
_entry.id   0678f29e5833efc696f1c275ce2fa9ce
#
_cell.length_a   1.000
_cell.length_b   1.000
_cell.length_c   1.000
_cell.angle_alpha   90.00
_cell.angle_beta   90.00
_cell.angle_gamma   90.00
#
_symmetry.space_group_name_H-M   'P 1'
#
loop_
_entity.id
_entity.type
_entity.pdbx_description
1 polymer ?
#
loop_
_entity_poly.entity_id
_entity_poly.type
_entity_poly.pdbx_seq_one_letter_code
_entity_poly.pdbx_strand_id
1 'polypeptide(L)'
;MRLRYLVVGLPIALVSAAGATAAMQKGSLHATLTGKAETPKGDPDGSGTAEVKINGTQVCWEIHATKVGTLVAAHIHKGRPGAAGPVVVPFGKTYKSKGCTTASRSLIAAILRNPGAYYVNVHNAKYPGGALRGQLHS
;
A
#
# COMPACT_ATOMS: atom_id res chain seq x y z
N MET A 1 -34.35 51.27 50.44
CA MET A 1 -34.03 50.98 48.99
C MET A 1 -33.10 49.78 48.96
N ARG A 2 -33.60 48.55 48.65
CA ARG A 2 -32.79 47.30 48.65
C ARG A 2 -32.53 46.92 47.21
N LEU A 3 -31.23 47.00 46.82
CA LEU A 3 -30.76 46.61 45.49
C LEU A 3 -30.66 45.10 45.41
N ARG A 4 -31.45 44.48 44.51
CA ARG A 4 -31.42 43.06 44.23
C ARG A 4 -30.50 42.83 43.07
N TYR A 5 -29.36 42.12 43.30
CA TYR A 5 -28.48 41.64 42.24
C TYR A 5 -29.08 40.34 41.63
N LEU A 6 -29.40 40.42 40.35
CA LEU A 6 -29.72 39.23 39.53
C LEU A 6 -28.43 38.55 39.12
N VAL A 7 -28.16 37.36 39.61
CA VAL A 7 -27.07 36.53 39.12
C VAL A 7 -27.59 35.77 37.90
N VAL A 8 -27.15 36.16 36.70
CA VAL A 8 -27.41 35.43 35.47
C VAL A 8 -26.36 34.34 35.33
N GLY A 9 -26.74 33.11 35.64
CA GLY A 9 -25.90 31.95 35.43
C GLY A 9 -25.85 31.60 33.93
N LEU A 10 -24.66 31.69 33.30
CA LEU A 10 -24.45 31.14 31.97
C LEU A 10 -24.37 29.61 32.06
N PRO A 11 -25.05 28.86 31.19
CA PRO A 11 -24.88 27.41 31.12
C PRO A 11 -23.51 27.11 30.46
N ILE A 12 -22.66 26.40 31.17
CA ILE A 12 -21.44 25.83 30.64
C ILE A 12 -21.85 24.62 29.79
N ALA A 13 -21.80 24.77 28.48
CA ALA A 13 -21.97 23.64 27.55
C ALA A 13 -20.73 22.75 27.61
N LEU A 14 -20.86 21.55 28.21
CA LEU A 14 -19.84 20.52 28.10
C LEU A 14 -19.80 20.02 26.65
N VAL A 15 -18.80 20.43 25.91
CA VAL A 15 -18.47 19.84 24.60
C VAL A 15 -17.80 18.50 24.88
N SER A 16 -18.58 17.41 24.79
CA SER A 16 -18.05 16.06 24.78
C SER A 16 -17.28 15.86 23.47
N ALA A 17 -15.94 15.90 23.54
CA ALA A 17 -15.10 15.46 22.44
C ALA A 17 -15.24 13.93 22.31
N ALA A 18 -16.15 13.48 21.45
CA ALA A 18 -16.21 12.10 21.03
C ALA A 18 -14.91 11.80 20.28
N GLY A 19 -13.97 11.11 20.95
CA GLY A 19 -12.77 10.61 20.33
C GLY A 19 -13.15 9.63 19.21
N ALA A 20 -13.06 10.06 17.95
CA ALA A 20 -13.21 9.17 16.81
C ALA A 20 -12.07 8.17 16.85
N THR A 21 -12.35 6.93 17.26
CA THR A 21 -11.42 5.81 17.11
C THR A 21 -11.27 5.57 15.61
N ALA A 22 -10.09 5.90 15.07
CA ALA A 22 -9.79 5.63 13.68
C ALA A 22 -9.92 4.12 13.44
N ALA A 23 -10.88 3.72 12.60
CA ALA A 23 -11.10 2.32 12.25
C ALA A 23 -9.80 1.74 11.68
N MET A 24 -9.46 0.50 12.10
CA MET A 24 -8.28 -0.21 11.62
C MET A 24 -8.48 -0.55 10.14
N GLN A 25 -7.58 -0.07 9.29
CA GLN A 25 -7.64 -0.32 7.86
C GLN A 25 -7.30 -1.79 7.57
N LYS A 26 -8.12 -2.45 6.77
CA LYS A 26 -7.91 -3.84 6.35
C LYS A 26 -8.21 -3.98 4.87
N GLY A 27 -7.47 -4.84 4.19
CA GLY A 27 -7.73 -5.16 2.78
C GLY A 27 -6.87 -6.30 2.29
N SER A 28 -7.33 -6.94 1.21
CA SER A 28 -6.58 -7.90 0.42
C SER A 28 -6.55 -7.39 -1.01
N LEU A 29 -5.35 -7.26 -1.56
CA LEU A 29 -5.10 -6.78 -2.91
C LEU A 29 -4.34 -7.84 -3.69
N HIS A 30 -4.54 -7.87 -5.00
CA HIS A 30 -3.95 -8.84 -5.89
C HIS A 30 -3.28 -8.13 -7.08
N ALA A 31 -2.30 -8.79 -7.70
CA ALA A 31 -1.71 -8.36 -8.95
C ALA A 31 -1.32 -9.57 -9.80
N THR A 32 -1.59 -9.51 -11.10
CA THR A 32 -1.03 -10.45 -12.09
C THR A 32 0.23 -9.82 -12.65
N LEU A 33 1.36 -10.53 -12.50
CA LEU A 33 2.69 -10.02 -12.84
C LEU A 33 3.12 -10.52 -14.22
N THR A 34 3.47 -9.60 -15.12
CA THR A 34 3.99 -9.91 -16.46
C THR A 34 5.14 -9.00 -16.82
N GLY A 35 6.06 -9.45 -17.65
CA GLY A 35 7.15 -8.61 -18.16
C GLY A 35 6.65 -7.54 -19.13
N LYS A 36 5.56 -7.83 -19.86
CA LYS A 36 4.93 -6.87 -20.79
C LYS A 36 4.42 -5.62 -20.07
N ALA A 37 4.00 -5.73 -18.81
CA ALA A 37 3.48 -4.61 -18.03
C ALA A 37 4.59 -3.69 -17.48
N GLU A 38 5.86 -4.11 -17.52
CA GLU A 38 6.99 -3.28 -17.10
C GLU A 38 7.28 -2.14 -18.08
N THR A 39 7.89 -1.07 -17.55
CA THR A 39 8.35 0.09 -18.31
C THR A 39 9.78 0.45 -17.88
N PRO A 40 10.78 0.20 -18.75
CA PRO A 40 10.71 -0.54 -20.02
C PRO A 40 10.29 -2.00 -19.82
N LYS A 41 9.88 -2.68 -20.91
CA LYS A 41 9.41 -4.08 -20.87
C LYS A 41 10.42 -4.99 -20.17
N GLY A 42 9.93 -5.85 -19.31
CA GLY A 42 10.70 -6.82 -18.54
C GLY A 42 10.84 -8.18 -19.25
N ASP A 43 10.79 -9.24 -18.43
CA ASP A 43 10.98 -10.62 -18.89
C ASP A 43 9.78 -11.10 -19.74
N PRO A 44 9.99 -11.44 -21.02
CA PRO A 44 8.90 -11.86 -21.91
C PRO A 44 8.33 -13.25 -21.56
N ASP A 45 9.12 -14.10 -20.89
CA ASP A 45 8.77 -15.51 -20.61
C ASP A 45 8.22 -15.69 -19.19
N GLY A 46 8.57 -14.78 -18.29
CA GLY A 46 8.16 -14.84 -16.90
C GLY A 46 6.70 -14.44 -16.66
N SER A 47 6.13 -15.02 -15.64
CA SER A 47 4.80 -14.65 -15.14
C SER A 47 4.68 -14.88 -13.63
N GLY A 48 3.69 -14.26 -13.00
CA GLY A 48 3.47 -14.46 -11.59
C GLY A 48 2.19 -13.81 -11.07
N THR A 49 2.00 -13.97 -9.78
CA THR A 49 0.94 -13.31 -9.01
C THR A 49 1.52 -12.75 -7.72
N ALA A 50 0.93 -11.68 -7.23
CA ALA A 50 1.19 -11.16 -5.90
C ALA A 50 -0.13 -10.99 -5.15
N GLU A 51 -0.14 -11.38 -3.88
CA GLU A 51 -1.19 -11.04 -2.93
C GLU A 51 -0.59 -10.11 -1.88
N VAL A 52 -1.31 -9.05 -1.53
CA VAL A 52 -0.93 -8.08 -0.51
C VAL A 52 -2.05 -7.95 0.49
N LYS A 53 -1.81 -8.40 1.73
CA LYS A 53 -2.75 -8.28 2.84
C LYS A 53 -2.37 -7.13 3.74
N ILE A 54 -3.33 -6.27 4.03
CA ILE A 54 -3.18 -5.09 4.88
C ILE A 54 -3.99 -5.27 6.16
N ASN A 55 -3.34 -5.04 7.30
CA ASN A 55 -3.97 -5.02 8.61
C ASN A 55 -3.37 -3.90 9.46
N GLY A 56 -4.10 -2.80 9.61
CA GLY A 56 -3.61 -1.59 10.27
C GLY A 56 -2.46 -0.96 9.50
N THR A 57 -1.27 -0.95 10.06
CA THR A 57 -0.02 -0.48 9.43
C THR A 57 0.82 -1.60 8.83
N GLN A 58 0.41 -2.85 9.03
CA GLN A 58 1.13 -4.01 8.52
C GLN A 58 0.74 -4.30 7.07
N VAL A 59 1.74 -4.54 6.24
CA VAL A 59 1.63 -4.94 4.84
C VAL A 59 2.36 -6.27 4.68
N CYS A 60 1.61 -7.33 4.43
CA CYS A 60 2.14 -8.68 4.21
C CYS A 60 1.96 -9.06 2.73
N TRP A 61 2.94 -9.74 2.17
CA TRP A 61 2.91 -10.16 0.76
C TRP A 61 3.16 -11.65 0.60
N GLU A 62 2.63 -12.18 -0.49
CA GLU A 62 2.95 -13.49 -1.03
C GLU A 62 3.08 -13.37 -2.55
N ILE A 63 4.23 -13.80 -3.10
CA ILE A 63 4.55 -13.72 -4.52
C ILE A 63 4.85 -15.12 -5.03
N HIS A 64 4.16 -15.49 -6.12
CA HIS A 64 4.45 -16.68 -6.90
C HIS A 64 4.90 -16.23 -8.29
N ALA A 65 6.10 -16.59 -8.69
CA ALA A 65 6.64 -16.25 -10.02
C ALA A 65 7.31 -17.47 -10.65
N THR A 66 7.15 -17.60 -11.95
CA THR A 66 7.68 -18.72 -12.75
C THR A 66 8.39 -18.20 -13.98
N LYS A 67 9.39 -18.93 -14.47
CA LYS A 67 10.16 -18.62 -15.68
C LYS A 67 10.79 -17.23 -15.68
N VAL A 68 11.24 -16.77 -14.52
CA VAL A 68 11.78 -15.41 -14.35
C VAL A 68 13.21 -15.41 -13.77
N GLY A 69 13.76 -16.59 -13.49
CA GLY A 69 15.06 -16.75 -12.87
C GLY A 69 15.09 -16.34 -11.40
N THR A 70 16.30 -16.09 -10.88
CA THR A 70 16.47 -15.72 -9.47
C THR A 70 16.07 -14.28 -9.22
N LEU A 71 15.05 -14.07 -8.39
CA LEU A 71 14.60 -12.75 -7.98
C LEU A 71 15.48 -12.20 -6.86
N VAL A 72 15.75 -10.89 -6.90
CA VAL A 72 16.63 -10.19 -5.95
C VAL A 72 15.90 -9.11 -5.14
N ALA A 73 14.79 -8.58 -5.64
CA ALA A 73 14.01 -7.55 -4.96
C ALA A 73 12.55 -7.57 -5.39
N ALA A 74 11.68 -7.02 -4.54
CA ALA A 74 10.26 -6.78 -4.84
C ALA A 74 9.77 -5.53 -4.09
N HIS A 75 8.83 -4.80 -4.69
CA HIS A 75 8.32 -3.54 -4.14
C HIS A 75 6.87 -3.29 -4.53
N ILE A 76 6.19 -2.40 -3.77
CA ILE A 76 5.06 -1.63 -4.30
C ILE A 76 5.59 -0.27 -4.75
N HIS A 77 5.21 0.14 -5.94
CA HIS A 77 5.46 1.46 -6.52
C HIS A 77 4.17 2.24 -6.69
N LYS A 78 4.26 3.57 -6.70
CA LYS A 78 3.17 4.44 -7.13
C LYS A 78 3.32 4.74 -8.62
N GLY A 79 2.35 4.33 -9.43
CA GLY A 79 2.32 4.58 -10.87
C GLY A 79 1.11 3.93 -11.52
N ARG A 80 0.50 4.66 -12.47
CA ARG A 80 -0.55 4.12 -13.33
C ARG A 80 0.04 3.11 -14.33
N PRO A 81 -0.79 2.28 -14.99
CA PRO A 81 -0.32 1.40 -16.07
C PRO A 81 0.53 2.15 -17.10
N GLY A 82 1.68 1.58 -17.47
CA GLY A 82 2.60 2.14 -18.44
C GLY A 82 3.55 3.24 -17.93
N ALA A 83 3.39 3.71 -16.70
CA ALA A 83 4.27 4.71 -16.10
C ALA A 83 5.17 4.08 -15.04
N ALA A 84 6.49 4.30 -15.13
CA ALA A 84 7.42 4.00 -14.05
C ALA A 84 7.25 5.03 -12.93
N GLY A 85 7.24 4.56 -11.69
CA GLY A 85 7.07 5.41 -10.52
C GLY A 85 7.97 5.03 -9.35
N PRO A 86 8.00 5.85 -8.28
CA PRO A 86 8.85 5.62 -7.13
C PRO A 86 8.40 4.40 -6.31
N VAL A 87 9.35 3.76 -5.63
CA VAL A 87 9.08 2.77 -4.60
C VAL A 87 8.37 3.46 -3.43
N VAL A 88 7.25 2.90 -2.98
CA VAL A 88 6.53 3.38 -1.80
C VAL A 88 6.50 2.36 -0.67
N VAL A 89 6.56 1.06 -0.97
CA VAL A 89 6.68 -0.01 0.03
C VAL A 89 7.71 -1.02 -0.46
N PRO A 90 8.93 -1.04 0.09
CA PRO A 90 9.89 -2.10 -0.18
C PRO A 90 9.48 -3.39 0.55
N PHE A 91 9.60 -4.53 -0.13
CA PHE A 91 9.33 -5.86 0.42
C PHE A 91 10.59 -6.46 1.05
N GLY A 92 11.13 -5.79 2.06
CA GLY A 92 12.37 -6.17 2.72
C GLY A 92 13.63 -5.66 1.99
N LYS A 93 14.81 -5.98 2.54
CA LYS A 93 16.12 -5.61 1.98
C LYS A 93 16.55 -6.51 0.83
N THR A 94 16.11 -7.76 0.84
CA THR A 94 16.36 -8.78 -0.19
C THR A 94 15.04 -9.44 -0.54
N TYR A 95 14.98 -10.07 -1.70
CA TYR A 95 13.79 -10.78 -2.13
C TYR A 95 13.40 -11.90 -1.16
N LYS A 96 12.12 -11.91 -0.81
CA LYS A 96 11.44 -13.01 -0.14
C LYS A 96 10.07 -13.18 -0.79
N SER A 97 9.71 -14.41 -1.12
CA SER A 97 8.39 -14.71 -1.71
C SER A 97 7.24 -14.44 -0.73
N LYS A 98 7.50 -14.45 0.57
CA LYS A 98 6.57 -14.10 1.64
C LYS A 98 7.26 -13.23 2.68
N GLY A 99 6.53 -12.29 3.24
CA GLY A 99 7.00 -11.47 4.35
C GLY A 99 6.00 -10.40 4.72
N CYS A 100 6.37 -9.60 5.71
CA CYS A 100 5.59 -8.46 6.17
C CYS A 100 6.52 -7.28 6.43
N THR A 101 6.00 -6.08 6.24
CA THR A 101 6.61 -4.81 6.60
C THR A 101 5.54 -3.87 7.13
N THR A 102 5.92 -2.65 7.46
CA THR A 102 4.98 -1.60 7.87
C THR A 102 5.00 -0.44 6.91
N ALA A 103 3.86 0.23 6.76
CA ALA A 103 3.73 1.47 6.02
C ALA A 103 2.90 2.48 6.82
N SER A 104 2.99 3.76 6.47
CA SER A 104 2.21 4.79 7.14
C SER A 104 0.71 4.60 6.88
N ARG A 105 -0.12 5.00 7.83
CA ARG A 105 -1.58 4.92 7.69
C ARG A 105 -2.10 5.70 6.48
N SER A 106 -1.49 6.84 6.17
CA SER A 106 -1.87 7.67 5.03
C SER A 106 -1.56 6.99 3.69
N LEU A 107 -0.40 6.34 3.56
CA LEU A 107 -0.03 5.56 2.38
C LEU A 107 -0.97 4.36 2.20
N ILE A 108 -1.23 3.61 3.26
CA ILE A 108 -2.15 2.47 3.25
C ILE A 108 -3.54 2.91 2.82
N ALA A 109 -4.07 4.02 3.37
CA ALA A 109 -5.36 4.58 2.97
C ALA A 109 -5.39 4.94 1.49
N ALA A 110 -4.31 5.51 0.95
CA ALA A 110 -4.20 5.86 -0.46
C ALA A 110 -4.19 4.60 -1.36
N ILE A 111 -3.43 3.58 -0.99
CA ILE A 111 -3.37 2.30 -1.72
C ILE A 111 -4.74 1.61 -1.73
N LEU A 112 -5.41 1.50 -0.58
CA LEU A 112 -6.71 0.84 -0.48
C LEU A 112 -7.82 1.60 -1.22
N ARG A 113 -7.73 2.94 -1.28
CA ARG A 113 -8.71 3.78 -1.97
C ARG A 113 -8.60 3.69 -3.49
N ASN A 114 -7.39 3.58 -4.01
CA ASN A 114 -7.13 3.50 -5.45
C ASN A 114 -5.96 2.55 -5.74
N PRO A 115 -6.16 1.23 -5.57
CA PRO A 115 -5.09 0.25 -5.76
C PRO A 115 -4.51 0.27 -7.18
N GLY A 116 -5.32 0.55 -8.21
CA GLY A 116 -4.88 0.65 -9.60
C GLY A 116 -3.86 1.76 -9.90
N ALA A 117 -3.67 2.72 -8.98
CA ALA A 117 -2.60 3.72 -9.05
C ALA A 117 -1.25 3.21 -8.52
N TYR A 118 -1.20 1.95 -8.07
CA TYR A 118 -0.02 1.30 -7.51
C TYR A 118 0.21 -0.04 -8.20
N TYR A 119 1.46 -0.50 -8.19
CA TYR A 119 1.82 -1.78 -8.77
C TYR A 119 2.86 -2.51 -7.94
N VAL A 120 2.83 -3.83 -7.98
CA VAL A 120 3.91 -4.69 -7.50
C VAL A 120 4.84 -4.97 -8.65
N ASN A 121 6.15 -4.91 -8.42
CA ASN A 121 7.12 -5.48 -9.34
C ASN A 121 8.17 -6.33 -8.63
N VAL A 122 8.81 -7.20 -9.39
CA VAL A 122 9.93 -8.03 -8.97
C VAL A 122 11.10 -7.82 -9.92
N HIS A 123 12.31 -7.93 -9.39
CA HIS A 123 13.56 -7.66 -10.10
C HIS A 123 14.48 -8.86 -10.08
N ASN A 124 15.27 -9.01 -11.14
CA ASN A 124 16.39 -9.94 -11.19
C ASN A 124 17.61 -9.25 -11.82
N ALA A 125 18.74 -9.96 -11.90
CA ALA A 125 19.99 -9.40 -12.44
C ALA A 125 19.86 -9.00 -13.91
N LYS A 126 19.06 -9.72 -14.70
CA LYS A 126 18.83 -9.43 -16.13
C LYS A 126 17.96 -8.22 -16.36
N TYR A 127 16.99 -8.00 -15.45
CA TYR A 127 16.05 -6.88 -15.51
C TYR A 127 16.10 -6.08 -14.19
N PRO A 128 17.15 -5.30 -13.98
CA PRO A 128 17.35 -4.56 -12.73
C PRO A 128 16.31 -3.43 -12.54
N GLY A 129 15.71 -2.94 -13.61
CA GLY A 129 14.61 -1.97 -13.59
C GLY A 129 13.22 -2.60 -13.36
N GLY A 130 13.12 -3.92 -13.42
CA GLY A 130 11.90 -4.69 -13.23
C GLY A 130 11.79 -5.83 -14.22
N ALA A 131 11.60 -7.06 -13.71
CA ALA A 131 11.40 -8.25 -14.54
C ALA A 131 9.92 -8.49 -14.81
N LEU A 132 9.07 -8.41 -13.79
CA LEU A 132 7.62 -8.56 -13.88
C LEU A 132 6.92 -7.47 -13.07
N ARG A 133 5.78 -7.01 -13.56
CA ARG A 133 4.95 -5.99 -12.94
C ARG A 133 3.46 -6.29 -13.08
N GLY A 134 2.67 -5.90 -12.09
CA GLY A 134 1.20 -5.91 -12.14
C GLY A 134 0.57 -4.83 -11.30
N GLN A 135 -0.48 -4.17 -11.82
CA GLN A 135 -1.26 -3.21 -11.05
C GLN A 135 -2.02 -3.93 -9.95
N LEU A 136 -2.12 -3.27 -8.78
CA LEU A 136 -2.93 -3.76 -7.68
C LEU A 136 -4.42 -3.59 -7.99
N HIS A 137 -5.22 -4.54 -7.52
CA HIS A 137 -6.68 -4.51 -7.54
C HIS A 137 -7.25 -5.27 -6.33
N SER A 138 -8.50 -5.02 -5.99
CA SER A 138 -9.26 -5.73 -4.95
C SER A 138 -9.78 -7.05 -5.46
#